data_802b517b2421ae058c610b00a6a46cc3
#
_entry.id   802b517b2421ae058c610b00a6a46cc3
#
_cell.length_a   1.000
_cell.length_b   1.000
_cell.length_c   1.000
_cell.angle_alpha   90.00
_cell.angle_beta   90.00
_cell.angle_gamma   90.00
#
_symmetry.space_group_name_H-M   'P 1'
#
loop_
_entity.id
_entity.type
_entity.pdbx_description
1 polymer ?
#
loop_
_entity_poly.entity_id
_entity_poly.type
_entity_poly.pdbx_seq_one_letter_code
_entity_poly.pdbx_strand_id
1 'polypeptide(L)'
;MNKFILSLLAIFISVTNLFAQEAVGAFYRYNDKLNNTKAANYKTTALSLPFFEDFTNHETFPNAAKWKDALVYINNTFPINPISRGVATFDGLNTFGVPYDSVNKFASIYADSLTSQTIDLSNYTPNDSIYLSFYYQPGGYGFEPDLNDSLMLFFKLSNGLWNKVWAKEGSSSADFKQVLIPIKNALYFNNNFQFRFINKVTMLTNDDHWHVDYIKINSNRTQSDTLINDLAFARNPDFLLKDYSYMPYNQFQAAINSNWLSEHKVYLRNNTPITITNSFNYTARELSSGYVFSGFSNFTTSIPTNTTANLALLNYTPNYSPSPNQNKVVFEQTYYTTAVASQNTINDTIVTKQIFDNYLAYDDGSAEKSYYLNLFNTLPGKIAVEHQLFTNDTLRGVAIQFGRQIPSNSNKYFSIAIMKSLAGINGATKDSIIYKEDFFFPRFRDSINGFWTYTFTNPVILPVGSFYVSTIQPATSGSDSLYFGLDANRTLANHQYYNVLNSWQSSQIEGAVMIRPLLGKALTSMAVEQAQFKNYTMSISPNPAHEFITIEAEHNLTQIEIYTTLGNLIYSNTLFGTNSNISIGAFKPGLYFVRCYNGKNWSNFTKLIIE
;
A
#
# COMPACT_ATOMS: atom_id res chain seq x y z
N MET A 1 -49.70 28.64 6.86
CA MET A 1 -49.56 27.16 6.81
C MET A 1 -48.77 26.69 5.58
N ASN A 2 -49.02 27.24 4.38
CA ASN A 2 -48.33 26.76 3.15
C ASN A 2 -46.81 27.05 3.03
N LYS A 3 -46.30 28.10 3.69
CA LYS A 3 -44.84 28.38 3.66
C LYS A 3 -44.02 27.47 4.59
N PHE A 4 -44.62 27.00 5.66
CA PHE A 4 -43.98 26.02 6.58
C PHE A 4 -43.90 24.61 5.98
N ILE A 5 -44.90 24.21 5.20
CA ILE A 5 -44.93 22.93 4.50
C ILE A 5 -43.92 22.89 3.37
N LEU A 6 -43.73 24.01 2.63
CA LEU A 6 -42.69 24.10 1.59
C LEU A 6 -41.27 24.07 2.18
N SER A 7 -41.05 24.69 3.34
CA SER A 7 -39.74 24.63 4.04
C SER A 7 -39.43 23.25 4.57
N LEU A 8 -40.41 22.50 5.10
CA LEU A 8 -40.24 21.10 5.51
C LEU A 8 -40.00 20.18 4.30
N LEU A 9 -40.66 20.42 3.18
CA LEU A 9 -40.42 19.62 1.95
C LEU A 9 -39.04 19.89 1.36
N ALA A 10 -38.57 21.15 1.40
CA ALA A 10 -37.22 21.50 0.96
C ALA A 10 -36.12 20.90 1.87
N ILE A 11 -36.36 20.81 3.19
CA ILE A 11 -35.46 20.12 4.14
C ILE A 11 -35.47 18.60 3.93
N PHE A 12 -36.63 18.01 3.59
CA PHE A 12 -36.71 16.57 3.31
C PHE A 12 -36.04 16.17 1.99
N ILE A 13 -36.03 17.05 0.97
CA ILE A 13 -35.33 16.80 -0.31
C ILE A 13 -33.80 16.99 -0.15
N SER A 14 -33.35 17.79 0.80
CA SER A 14 -31.90 17.97 1.07
C SER A 14 -31.27 16.87 1.94
N VAL A 15 -32.08 16.02 2.61
CA VAL A 15 -31.58 14.95 3.49
C VAL A 15 -31.40 13.61 2.75
N THR A 16 -31.91 13.45 1.53
CA THR A 16 -31.84 12.19 0.80
C THR A 16 -30.56 11.97 -0.03
N ASN A 17 -29.59 12.89 0.01
CA ASN A 17 -28.33 12.77 -0.73
C ASN A 17 -27.07 12.64 0.17
N LEU A 18 -27.21 12.14 1.40
CA LEU A 18 -26.10 12.09 2.37
C LEU A 18 -25.38 10.73 2.47
N PHE A 19 -25.60 9.81 1.54
CA PHE A 19 -24.72 8.66 1.46
C PHE A 19 -23.61 8.99 0.44
N ALA A 20 -22.37 9.09 0.93
CA ALA A 20 -21.21 9.18 0.05
C ALA A 20 -21.26 8.02 -0.95
N GLN A 21 -21.26 8.34 -2.25
CA GLN A 21 -21.34 7.33 -3.32
C GLN A 21 -20.00 6.64 -3.53
N GLU A 22 -18.90 7.30 -3.17
CA GLU A 22 -17.55 6.76 -3.09
C GLU A 22 -17.06 6.80 -1.64
N ALA A 23 -16.17 5.90 -1.26
CA ALA A 23 -15.68 5.81 0.10
C ALA A 23 -14.25 5.23 0.15
N VAL A 24 -13.58 5.45 1.27
CA VAL A 24 -12.34 4.78 1.62
C VAL A 24 -12.60 3.68 2.64
N GLY A 25 -11.83 2.61 2.56
CA GLY A 25 -11.96 1.46 3.46
C GLY A 25 -10.61 0.88 3.85
N ALA A 26 -10.62 0.23 4.98
CA ALA A 26 -9.51 -0.58 5.44
C ALA A 26 -9.41 -1.87 4.61
N PHE A 27 -8.24 -2.49 4.60
CA PHE A 27 -7.96 -3.74 3.87
C PHE A 27 -6.84 -4.50 4.58
N TYR A 28 -6.60 -5.75 4.21
CA TYR A 28 -5.43 -6.47 4.69
C TYR A 28 -4.51 -6.89 3.54
N ARG A 29 -3.24 -7.14 3.89
CA ARG A 29 -2.15 -7.40 2.94
C ARG A 29 -1.55 -8.76 3.25
N TYR A 30 -1.87 -9.78 2.49
CA TYR A 30 -1.23 -11.08 2.69
C TYR A 30 0.16 -11.10 2.05
N ASN A 31 1.17 -11.56 2.79
CA ASN A 31 2.53 -11.71 2.31
C ASN A 31 3.10 -13.09 2.64
N ASP A 32 3.16 -13.97 1.65
CA ASP A 32 3.63 -15.35 1.81
C ASP A 32 5.18 -15.47 1.88
N LYS A 33 5.91 -14.43 1.51
CA LYS A 33 7.39 -14.48 1.49
C LYS A 33 8.01 -14.65 2.88
N LEU A 34 7.31 -14.30 3.95
CA LEU A 34 7.79 -14.44 5.32
C LEU A 34 7.71 -15.88 5.84
N ASN A 35 6.90 -16.76 5.26
CA ASN A 35 6.85 -18.18 5.61
C ASN A 35 8.20 -18.91 5.39
N ASN A 36 9.10 -18.36 4.59
CA ASN A 36 10.39 -18.97 4.24
C ASN A 36 11.60 -18.38 4.98
N THR A 37 11.43 -17.29 5.71
CA THR A 37 12.48 -16.78 6.60
C THR A 37 12.37 -17.53 7.94
N LYS A 38 13.05 -18.67 8.06
CA LYS A 38 13.36 -19.25 9.38
C LYS A 38 13.94 -18.10 10.20
N ALA A 39 13.29 -17.76 11.32
CA ALA A 39 13.86 -16.86 12.30
C ALA A 39 15.29 -17.37 12.59
N ALA A 40 16.27 -16.69 12.06
CA ALA A 40 17.65 -17.02 12.37
C ALA A 40 17.78 -16.76 13.88
N ASN A 41 18.05 -17.82 14.63
CA ASN A 41 18.36 -17.70 16.04
C ASN A 41 19.69 -16.96 16.18
N TYR A 42 19.66 -15.64 16.00
CA TYR A 42 20.78 -14.80 16.35
C TYR A 42 20.94 -14.86 17.86
N LYS A 43 22.01 -15.51 18.35
CA LYS A 43 22.51 -15.22 19.69
C LYS A 43 23.01 -13.79 19.67
N THR A 44 22.13 -12.84 19.93
CA THR A 44 22.51 -11.45 20.08
C THR A 44 23.15 -11.28 21.45
N THR A 45 24.35 -10.75 21.50
CA THR A 45 24.89 -10.13 22.73
C THR A 45 23.97 -8.97 23.11
N ALA A 46 23.78 -8.76 24.41
CA ALA A 46 22.99 -7.63 24.88
C ALA A 46 23.56 -6.31 24.30
N LEU A 47 22.66 -5.43 23.89
CA LEU A 47 22.99 -4.11 23.39
C LEU A 47 23.50 -3.22 24.53
N SER A 48 24.32 -2.24 24.23
CA SER A 48 24.79 -1.22 25.18
C SER A 48 24.14 0.14 24.87
N LEU A 49 24.21 1.07 25.84
CA LEU A 49 23.88 2.47 25.59
C LEU A 49 25.00 3.18 24.82
N PRO A 50 24.70 4.16 23.96
CA PRO A 50 23.35 4.61 23.61
C PRO A 50 22.62 3.62 22.68
N PHE A 51 21.33 3.39 22.91
CA PHE A 51 20.43 2.78 21.95
C PHE A 51 19.78 3.87 21.10
N PHE A 52 19.76 3.69 19.78
CA PHE A 52 19.15 4.62 18.85
C PHE A 52 18.53 3.89 17.66
N GLU A 53 17.33 4.31 17.25
CA GLU A 53 16.64 3.83 16.06
C GLU A 53 15.74 4.91 15.46
N ASP A 54 15.91 5.19 14.16
CA ASP A 54 15.09 6.11 13.36
C ASP A 54 14.47 5.45 12.12
N PHE A 55 14.57 4.15 12.00
CA PHE A 55 14.02 3.34 10.91
C PHE A 55 14.41 3.78 9.49
N THR A 56 15.48 4.57 9.35
CA THR A 56 15.93 5.07 8.04
C THR A 56 16.42 3.96 7.10
N ASN A 57 16.91 2.86 7.65
CA ASN A 57 17.29 1.67 6.87
C ASN A 57 16.06 0.93 6.38
N HIS A 58 15.90 0.89 5.06
CA HIS A 58 14.69 0.47 4.34
C HIS A 58 14.46 -1.04 4.29
N GLU A 59 14.36 -1.69 5.43
CA GLU A 59 13.77 -3.01 5.49
C GLU A 59 12.26 -2.85 5.72
N THR A 60 11.46 -3.76 5.17
CA THR A 60 9.99 -3.76 5.38
C THR A 60 9.62 -4.04 6.83
N PHE A 61 10.52 -4.66 7.59
CA PHE A 61 10.35 -5.05 8.99
C PHE A 61 11.53 -4.60 9.84
N PRO A 62 11.34 -4.50 11.18
CA PRO A 62 12.39 -4.08 12.10
C PRO A 62 13.66 -4.92 12.00
N ASN A 63 14.82 -4.27 12.07
CA ASN A 63 16.12 -4.94 12.03
C ASN A 63 16.30 -5.89 13.23
N ALA A 64 16.52 -7.18 12.97
CA ALA A 64 16.67 -8.22 14.01
C ALA A 64 17.86 -8.00 14.96
N ALA A 65 18.85 -7.19 14.59
CA ALA A 65 19.94 -6.82 15.49
C ALA A 65 19.49 -5.94 16.66
N LYS A 66 18.44 -5.13 16.45
CA LYS A 66 17.88 -4.22 17.48
C LYS A 66 16.55 -4.70 18.03
N TRP A 67 15.77 -5.44 17.25
CA TRP A 67 14.39 -5.80 17.53
C TRP A 67 14.20 -7.32 17.57
N LYS A 68 13.37 -7.77 18.48
CA LYS A 68 13.12 -9.20 18.72
C LYS A 68 11.94 -9.73 17.91
N ASP A 69 10.99 -8.87 17.60
CA ASP A 69 9.78 -9.16 16.83
C ASP A 69 9.72 -8.34 15.54
N ALA A 70 8.87 -8.76 14.62
CA ALA A 70 8.68 -8.15 13.31
C ALA A 70 7.19 -7.91 13.06
N LEU A 71 6.45 -7.43 14.07
CA LEU A 71 5.00 -7.26 14.02
C LEU A 71 4.58 -5.85 13.59
N VAL A 72 5.51 -4.97 13.30
CA VAL A 72 5.26 -3.64 12.76
C VAL A 72 5.81 -3.51 11.35
N TYR A 73 5.20 -2.63 10.57
CA TYR A 73 5.57 -2.36 9.18
C TYR A 73 6.46 -1.11 9.11
N ILE A 74 7.68 -1.24 8.58
CA ILE A 74 8.57 -0.09 8.37
C ILE A 74 8.27 0.53 7.00
N ASN A 75 7.95 1.82 6.98
CA ASN A 75 7.59 2.55 5.78
C ASN A 75 7.88 4.06 5.90
N ASN A 76 7.70 4.77 4.79
CA ASN A 76 7.86 6.22 4.70
C ASN A 76 6.69 6.91 3.96
N THR A 77 5.56 6.22 3.78
CA THR A 77 4.40 6.70 3.02
C THR A 77 3.18 6.95 3.89
N PHE A 78 3.06 6.27 5.02
CA PHE A 78 1.96 6.48 5.97
C PHE A 78 2.09 7.73 6.86
N PRO A 79 3.29 8.13 7.33
CA PRO A 79 3.40 9.26 8.25
C PRO A 79 3.19 10.60 7.54
N ILE A 80 2.61 11.58 8.27
CA ILE A 80 2.51 12.98 7.86
C ILE A 80 3.58 13.78 8.61
N ASN A 81 4.36 14.60 7.91
CA ASN A 81 5.44 15.44 8.46
C ASN A 81 6.40 14.67 9.40
N PRO A 82 6.98 13.55 8.96
CA PRO A 82 7.84 12.74 9.83
C PRO A 82 9.12 13.47 10.26
N ILE A 83 9.71 12.98 11.36
CA ILE A 83 10.92 13.52 11.97
C ILE A 83 12.16 13.12 11.16
N SER A 84 12.16 11.89 10.68
CA SER A 84 13.15 11.34 9.74
C SER A 84 12.44 10.45 8.73
N ARG A 85 13.17 10.00 7.70
CA ARG A 85 12.62 9.13 6.68
C ARG A 85 12.53 7.70 7.20
N GLY A 86 11.35 7.21 7.42
CA GLY A 86 11.06 5.88 7.92
C GLY A 86 10.43 5.92 9.31
N VAL A 87 9.41 5.11 9.48
CA VAL A 87 8.73 4.95 10.77
C VAL A 87 8.32 3.50 10.99
N ALA A 88 8.18 3.09 12.24
CA ALA A 88 7.51 1.86 12.59
C ALA A 88 6.00 2.11 12.68
N THR A 89 5.24 1.49 11.77
CA THR A 89 3.77 1.58 11.73
C THR A 89 3.16 0.33 12.35
N PHE A 90 2.33 0.54 13.35
CA PHE A 90 1.43 -0.42 13.95
C PHE A 90 0.13 -0.34 13.16
N ASP A 91 -0.22 -1.37 12.42
CA ASP A 91 -1.33 -1.36 11.46
C ASP A 91 -2.42 -2.41 11.77
N GLY A 92 -2.35 -3.09 12.92
CA GLY A 92 -3.31 -4.11 13.34
C GLY A 92 -3.22 -5.42 12.55
N LEU A 93 -2.18 -5.60 11.73
CA LEU A 93 -1.95 -6.79 10.93
C LEU A 93 -0.73 -7.57 11.42
N ASN A 94 -0.83 -8.88 11.46
CA ASN A 94 0.31 -9.73 11.84
C ASN A 94 1.40 -9.74 10.74
N THR A 95 2.52 -10.44 10.97
CA THR A 95 3.65 -10.52 10.02
C THR A 95 3.27 -11.01 8.62
N PHE A 96 2.15 -11.73 8.48
CA PHE A 96 1.63 -12.17 7.19
C PHE A 96 0.72 -11.13 6.54
N GLY A 97 0.51 -9.99 7.19
CA GLY A 97 -0.37 -8.92 6.70
C GLY A 97 -1.86 -9.26 6.80
N VAL A 98 -2.25 -10.16 7.68
CA VAL A 98 -3.66 -10.52 7.96
C VAL A 98 -4.05 -10.10 9.37
N PRO A 99 -5.34 -9.79 9.63
CA PRO A 99 -5.83 -9.48 10.97
C PRO A 99 -5.53 -10.60 11.97
N TYR A 100 -5.27 -10.24 13.22
CA TYR A 100 -5.02 -11.21 14.30
C TYR A 100 -6.24 -12.08 14.63
N ASP A 101 -7.45 -11.54 14.45
CA ASP A 101 -8.71 -12.29 14.58
C ASP A 101 -9.68 -11.88 13.45
N SER A 102 -9.98 -12.80 12.55
CA SER A 102 -10.92 -12.58 11.45
C SER A 102 -12.38 -12.90 11.79
N VAL A 103 -12.64 -13.44 12.99
CA VAL A 103 -13.95 -13.88 13.45
C VAL A 103 -14.62 -12.83 14.33
N ASN A 104 -13.91 -12.35 15.36
CA ASN A 104 -14.42 -11.38 16.34
C ASN A 104 -14.07 -9.95 15.94
N LYS A 105 -14.71 -9.44 14.92
CA LYS A 105 -14.40 -8.13 14.32
C LYS A 105 -14.49 -6.93 15.27
N PHE A 106 -15.19 -7.07 16.38
CA PHE A 106 -15.39 -6.00 17.38
C PHE A 106 -14.61 -6.22 18.68
N ALA A 107 -13.77 -7.27 18.73
CA ALA A 107 -12.92 -7.50 19.89
C ALA A 107 -11.77 -6.47 19.89
N SER A 108 -11.57 -5.81 21.02
CA SER A 108 -10.42 -4.96 21.23
C SER A 108 -9.32 -5.78 21.89
N ILE A 109 -8.21 -5.98 21.18
CA ILE A 109 -7.09 -6.84 21.59
C ILE A 109 -5.74 -6.14 21.49
N TYR A 110 -4.74 -6.70 22.16
CA TYR A 110 -3.33 -6.36 21.89
C TYR A 110 -2.91 -6.99 20.56
N ALA A 111 -2.44 -6.18 19.64
CA ALA A 111 -2.12 -6.59 18.27
C ALA A 111 -0.60 -6.54 18.02
N ASP A 112 -0.13 -5.46 17.40
CA ASP A 112 1.26 -5.34 17.00
C ASP A 112 2.17 -5.08 18.19
N SER A 113 3.40 -5.56 18.12
CA SER A 113 4.42 -5.25 19.09
C SER A 113 5.77 -4.95 18.44
N LEU A 114 6.50 -4.05 19.10
CA LEU A 114 7.87 -3.68 18.77
C LEU A 114 8.72 -3.84 20.02
N THR A 115 9.36 -5.00 20.17
CA THR A 115 10.13 -5.38 21.37
C THR A 115 11.62 -5.28 21.08
N SER A 116 12.36 -4.51 21.89
CA SER A 116 13.82 -4.40 21.76
C SER A 116 14.52 -5.74 22.03
N GLN A 117 15.69 -5.93 21.43
CA GLN A 117 16.66 -6.89 21.96
C GLN A 117 17.03 -6.51 23.40
N THR A 118 17.68 -7.43 24.10
CA THR A 118 18.15 -7.14 25.46
C THR A 118 19.18 -6.01 25.46
N ILE A 119 19.04 -5.10 26.42
CA ILE A 119 19.96 -3.98 26.66
C ILE A 119 20.61 -4.20 28.03
N ASP A 120 21.93 -4.14 28.10
CA ASP A 120 22.64 -4.29 29.36
C ASP A 120 22.68 -2.96 30.11
N LEU A 121 21.89 -2.89 31.19
CA LEU A 121 21.86 -1.77 32.13
C LEU A 121 22.52 -2.12 33.48
N SER A 122 23.18 -3.28 33.62
CA SER A 122 23.73 -3.77 34.89
C SER A 122 24.82 -2.86 35.48
N ASN A 123 25.51 -2.09 34.65
CA ASN A 123 26.54 -1.13 35.06
C ASN A 123 25.99 0.26 35.42
N TYR A 124 24.67 0.44 35.39
CA TYR A 124 23.99 1.70 35.68
C TYR A 124 23.10 1.61 36.93
N THR A 125 22.74 2.77 37.42
CA THR A 125 21.87 2.96 38.59
C THR A 125 20.80 4.02 38.29
N PRO A 126 19.76 4.18 39.11
CA PRO A 126 18.79 5.28 38.97
C PRO A 126 19.43 6.69 38.94
N ASN A 127 20.63 6.86 39.51
CA ASN A 127 21.34 8.15 39.54
C ASN A 127 21.98 8.52 38.20
N ASP A 128 22.16 7.58 37.29
CA ASP A 128 22.74 7.82 36.00
C ASP A 128 21.79 8.51 35.00
N SER A 129 20.60 8.86 35.48
CA SER A 129 19.63 9.68 34.73
C SER A 129 19.34 9.15 33.32
N ILE A 130 18.97 7.86 33.25
CA ILE A 130 18.64 7.22 31.97
C ILE A 130 17.20 7.55 31.58
N TYR A 131 17.01 8.03 30.33
CA TYR A 131 15.70 8.28 29.73
C TYR A 131 15.56 7.55 28.39
N LEU A 132 14.36 7.00 28.16
CA LEU A 132 13.88 6.61 26.83
C LEU A 132 13.07 7.76 26.25
N SER A 133 13.39 8.20 25.06
CA SER A 133 12.57 9.14 24.31
C SER A 133 12.19 8.55 22.95
N PHE A 134 11.05 8.96 22.42
CA PHE A 134 10.54 8.58 21.10
C PHE A 134 9.55 9.63 20.62
N TYR A 135 9.25 9.58 19.31
CA TYR A 135 8.14 10.32 18.72
C TYR A 135 7.04 9.36 18.34
N TYR A 136 5.79 9.80 18.43
CA TYR A 136 4.63 9.04 17.97
C TYR A 136 3.65 9.93 17.21
N GLN A 137 2.90 9.32 16.30
CA GLN A 137 1.82 9.94 15.54
C GLN A 137 0.64 8.97 15.43
N PRO A 138 -0.62 9.38 15.72
CA PRO A 138 -1.81 8.63 15.37
C PRO A 138 -2.20 8.85 13.91
N GLY A 139 -2.73 7.84 13.24
CA GLY A 139 -3.35 7.89 11.92
C GLY A 139 -2.41 8.11 10.74
N GLY A 140 -1.89 9.32 10.59
CA GLY A 140 -1.16 9.70 9.38
C GLY A 140 -2.06 9.66 8.13
N TYR A 141 -1.56 9.13 7.01
CA TYR A 141 -2.36 8.85 5.81
C TYR A 141 -3.18 7.56 5.93
N GLY A 142 -2.90 6.70 6.94
CA GLY A 142 -3.73 5.57 7.32
C GLY A 142 -5.01 6.00 8.03
N PHE A 143 -5.67 5.06 8.72
CA PHE A 143 -6.87 5.33 9.52
C PHE A 143 -6.49 5.79 10.93
N GLU A 144 -7.32 6.67 11.47
CA GLU A 144 -7.16 7.19 12.82
C GLU A 144 -7.59 6.13 13.84
N PRO A 145 -6.80 5.89 14.91
CA PRO A 145 -7.19 4.96 15.96
C PRO A 145 -8.38 5.50 16.76
N ASP A 146 -9.34 4.64 17.04
CA ASP A 146 -10.54 4.94 17.82
C ASP A 146 -10.21 5.28 19.28
N LEU A 147 -11.12 5.97 19.99
CA LEU A 147 -10.90 6.39 21.40
C LEU A 147 -10.65 5.21 22.36
N ASN A 148 -11.12 4.02 22.03
CA ASN A 148 -10.92 2.80 22.84
C ASN A 148 -9.60 2.08 22.52
N ASP A 149 -8.92 2.50 21.47
CA ASP A 149 -7.64 1.96 21.06
C ASP A 149 -6.50 2.72 21.74
N SER A 150 -5.31 2.17 21.73
CA SER A 150 -4.20 2.84 22.40
C SER A 150 -2.85 2.31 21.94
N LEU A 151 -1.85 3.18 21.98
CA LEU A 151 -0.44 2.82 21.92
C LEU A 151 0.15 2.85 23.33
N MET A 152 0.90 1.82 23.72
CA MET A 152 1.45 1.66 25.06
C MET A 152 2.93 1.32 25.03
N LEU A 153 3.66 1.77 26.04
CA LEU A 153 5.07 1.41 26.27
C LEU A 153 5.21 0.66 27.61
N PHE A 154 5.94 -0.44 27.55
CA PHE A 154 6.26 -1.29 28.70
C PHE A 154 7.76 -1.43 28.87
N PHE A 155 8.21 -1.50 30.13
CA PHE A 155 9.57 -1.85 30.52
C PHE A 155 9.57 -3.21 31.23
N LYS A 156 10.57 -4.03 30.92
CA LYS A 156 10.73 -5.35 31.53
C LYS A 156 11.52 -5.27 32.82
N LEU A 157 10.95 -5.80 33.88
CA LEU A 157 11.57 -5.93 35.20
C LEU A 157 12.55 -7.11 35.23
N SER A 158 13.49 -7.10 36.18
CA SER A 158 14.44 -8.21 36.39
C SER A 158 13.79 -9.56 36.70
N ASN A 159 12.56 -9.56 37.25
CA ASN A 159 11.75 -10.75 37.48
C ASN A 159 11.01 -11.26 36.22
N GLY A 160 11.20 -10.62 35.08
CA GLY A 160 10.59 -10.98 33.80
C GLY A 160 9.22 -10.37 33.52
N LEU A 161 8.59 -9.70 34.48
CA LEU A 161 7.29 -9.05 34.30
C LEU A 161 7.43 -7.75 33.50
N TRP A 162 6.39 -7.41 32.76
CA TRP A 162 6.29 -6.16 32.01
C TRP A 162 5.49 -5.11 32.79
N ASN A 163 6.09 -3.95 33.01
CA ASN A 163 5.46 -2.81 33.66
C ASN A 163 5.09 -1.74 32.64
N LYS A 164 3.82 -1.37 32.55
CA LYS A 164 3.35 -0.29 31.68
C LYS A 164 3.82 1.06 32.23
N VAL A 165 4.59 1.80 31.43
CA VAL A 165 5.19 3.07 31.83
C VAL A 165 4.60 4.27 31.10
N TRP A 166 3.89 4.03 30.00
CA TRP A 166 3.21 5.07 29.24
C TRP A 166 2.07 4.46 28.41
N ALA A 167 1.06 5.27 28.13
CA ALA A 167 -0.02 4.95 27.20
C ALA A 167 -0.58 6.24 26.58
N LYS A 168 -1.09 6.12 25.36
CA LYS A 168 -1.83 7.16 24.65
C LYS A 168 -3.08 6.54 24.05
N GLU A 169 -4.24 7.08 24.40
CA GLU A 169 -5.54 6.73 23.79
C GLU A 169 -5.63 7.25 22.37
N GLY A 170 -6.42 6.57 21.55
CA GLY A 170 -6.68 6.93 20.16
C GLY A 170 -7.19 8.35 20.00
N SER A 171 -6.88 8.95 18.90
CA SER A 171 -7.27 10.33 18.56
C SER A 171 -7.12 10.56 17.06
N SER A 172 -7.71 11.65 16.57
CA SER A 172 -7.48 12.11 15.19
C SER A 172 -6.01 12.29 14.88
N SER A 173 -5.69 12.19 13.60
CA SER A 173 -4.35 12.45 13.06
C SER A 173 -3.80 13.79 13.53
N ALA A 174 -2.55 13.78 13.94
CA ALA A 174 -1.84 14.95 14.45
C ALA A 174 -0.37 14.86 14.06
N ASP A 175 0.36 15.96 14.22
CA ASP A 175 1.81 15.96 14.08
C ASP A 175 2.48 15.06 15.11
N PHE A 176 3.69 14.60 14.80
CA PHE A 176 4.51 13.82 15.71
C PHE A 176 4.72 14.53 17.05
N LYS A 177 4.53 13.80 18.14
CA LYS A 177 4.75 14.27 19.51
C LYS A 177 5.87 13.49 20.17
N GLN A 178 6.78 14.20 20.82
CA GLN A 178 7.86 13.61 21.58
C GLN A 178 7.40 13.21 22.99
N VAL A 179 7.90 12.08 23.44
CA VAL A 179 7.71 11.55 24.80
C VAL A 179 9.07 11.22 25.40
N LEU A 180 9.27 11.58 26.69
CA LEU A 180 10.46 11.23 27.47
C LEU A 180 10.03 10.48 28.73
N ILE A 181 10.53 9.27 28.91
CA ILE A 181 10.20 8.40 30.05
C ILE A 181 11.47 8.09 30.82
N PRO A 182 11.56 8.44 32.13
CA PRO A 182 12.72 8.12 32.94
C PRO A 182 12.75 6.63 33.33
N ILE A 183 13.94 6.04 33.27
CA ILE A 183 14.20 4.67 33.75
C ILE A 183 14.73 4.78 35.17
N LYS A 184 13.84 4.67 36.18
CA LYS A 184 14.18 4.94 37.61
C LYS A 184 14.03 3.75 38.54
N ASN A 185 13.19 2.76 38.19
CA ASN A 185 12.99 1.61 39.06
C ASN A 185 14.25 0.75 39.11
N ALA A 186 14.76 0.43 40.29
CA ALA A 186 15.96 -0.38 40.48
C ALA A 186 15.91 -1.74 39.77
N LEU A 187 14.70 -2.31 39.60
CA LEU A 187 14.51 -3.58 38.89
C LEU A 187 14.72 -3.50 37.39
N TYR A 188 14.89 -2.33 36.79
CA TYR A 188 15.24 -2.16 35.38
C TYR A 188 16.75 -2.30 35.12
N PHE A 189 17.60 -2.08 36.15
CA PHE A 189 19.06 -2.06 36.03
C PHE A 189 19.63 -3.49 36.12
N ASN A 190 19.53 -4.20 35.00
CA ASN A 190 20.01 -5.56 34.84
C ASN A 190 20.51 -5.79 33.39
N ASN A 191 21.13 -6.93 33.13
CA ASN A 191 21.70 -7.26 31.81
C ASN A 191 20.65 -7.75 30.78
N ASN A 192 19.37 -7.81 31.16
CA ASN A 192 18.26 -8.30 30.33
C ASN A 192 17.14 -7.28 30.21
N PHE A 193 17.43 -5.99 30.41
CA PHE A 193 16.44 -4.94 30.23
C PHE A 193 15.90 -4.96 28.79
N GLN A 194 14.60 -4.80 28.64
CA GLN A 194 13.92 -4.65 27.35
C GLN A 194 12.81 -3.62 27.50
N PHE A 195 12.48 -2.94 26.42
CA PHE A 195 11.26 -2.17 26.29
C PHE A 195 10.42 -2.69 25.14
N ARG A 196 9.11 -2.42 25.19
CA ARG A 196 8.16 -2.89 24.18
C ARG A 196 7.06 -1.86 23.97
N PHE A 197 6.85 -1.47 22.72
CA PHE A 197 5.61 -0.83 22.30
C PHE A 197 4.60 -1.90 21.91
N ILE A 198 3.32 -1.67 22.25
CA ILE A 198 2.18 -2.52 21.87
C ILE A 198 1.03 -1.59 21.55
N ASN A 199 0.30 -1.84 20.46
CA ASN A 199 -1.00 -1.22 20.24
C ASN A 199 -2.13 -2.14 20.73
N LYS A 200 -3.23 -1.51 21.11
CA LYS A 200 -4.51 -2.14 21.36
C LYS A 200 -5.47 -1.60 20.32
N VAL A 201 -6.08 -2.46 19.55
CA VAL A 201 -6.89 -2.12 18.37
C VAL A 201 -8.20 -2.87 18.36
N THR A 202 -9.17 -2.35 17.63
CA THR A 202 -10.40 -3.05 17.27
C THR A 202 -10.16 -3.86 15.99
N MET A 203 -10.47 -5.15 15.98
CA MET A 203 -9.98 -6.14 15.03
C MET A 203 -10.77 -6.20 13.72
N LEU A 204 -10.86 -5.15 12.94
CA LEU A 204 -11.58 -5.25 11.67
C LEU A 204 -10.67 -5.55 10.46
N THR A 205 -9.63 -4.79 10.31
CA THR A 205 -8.57 -4.88 9.30
C THR A 205 -7.44 -3.92 9.72
N ASN A 206 -6.82 -3.16 8.80
CA ASN A 206 -5.85 -2.13 9.12
C ASN A 206 -6.51 -0.75 9.33
N ASP A 207 -7.40 -0.62 10.29
CA ASP A 207 -8.17 0.60 10.54
C ASP A 207 -7.65 1.48 11.68
N ASP A 208 -6.63 1.04 12.42
CA ASP A 208 -6.06 1.75 13.56
C ASP A 208 -4.55 1.90 13.43
N HIS A 209 -4.09 3.03 12.91
CA HIS A 209 -2.66 3.24 12.66
C HIS A 209 -2.00 4.06 13.76
N TRP A 210 -0.80 3.61 14.16
CA TRP A 210 0.12 4.38 14.98
C TRP A 210 1.51 4.34 14.35
N HIS A 211 2.22 5.44 14.42
CA HIS A 211 3.60 5.56 13.95
C HIS A 211 4.51 5.88 15.12
N VAL A 212 5.65 5.18 15.20
CA VAL A 212 6.70 5.44 16.20
C VAL A 212 8.01 5.66 15.45
N ASP A 213 8.74 6.69 15.89
CA ASP A 213 10.00 7.07 15.27
C ASP A 213 10.98 7.61 16.31
N TYR A 214 12.25 7.67 15.94
CA TYR A 214 13.31 8.35 16.65
C TYR A 214 13.47 7.91 18.11
N ILE A 215 13.59 6.61 18.34
CA ILE A 215 13.70 6.00 19.67
C ILE A 215 15.14 6.12 20.17
N LYS A 216 15.35 6.72 21.34
CA LYS A 216 16.67 6.92 21.93
C LYS A 216 16.67 6.59 23.43
N ILE A 217 17.63 5.75 23.87
CA ILE A 217 17.91 5.53 25.28
C ILE A 217 19.36 5.92 25.52
N ASN A 218 19.60 6.78 26.51
CA ASN A 218 20.96 7.11 26.96
C ASN A 218 20.98 7.54 28.42
N SER A 219 22.15 7.48 29.04
CA SER A 219 22.45 8.05 30.36
C SER A 219 22.70 9.56 30.30
N ASN A 220 22.76 10.20 31.47
CA ASN A 220 23.00 11.63 31.62
C ASN A 220 21.99 12.52 30.86
N ARG A 221 20.72 12.11 30.83
CA ARG A 221 19.63 12.86 30.22
C ARG A 221 18.72 13.47 31.29
N THR A 222 17.96 14.49 30.92
CA THR A 222 16.95 15.14 31.76
C THR A 222 15.61 15.20 31.07
N GLN A 223 14.54 15.55 31.80
CA GLN A 223 13.20 15.73 31.22
C GLN A 223 13.16 16.84 30.16
N SER A 224 14.11 17.78 30.20
CA SER A 224 14.24 18.86 29.22
C SER A 224 15.14 18.50 28.02
N ASP A 225 15.71 17.30 27.97
CA ASP A 225 16.51 16.82 26.82
C ASP A 225 15.58 16.39 25.68
N THR A 226 14.84 17.37 25.15
CA THR A 226 13.92 17.21 24.02
C THR A 226 14.60 17.45 22.67
N LEU A 227 15.85 17.89 22.69
CA LEU A 227 16.58 18.30 21.49
C LEU A 227 17.24 17.10 20.83
N ILE A 228 17.17 17.10 19.53
CA ILE A 228 17.85 16.14 18.66
C ILE A 228 18.91 16.93 17.87
N ASN A 229 20.17 16.52 17.97
CA ASN A 229 21.23 17.17 17.19
C ASN A 229 21.37 16.45 15.85
N ASP A 230 20.39 16.64 14.97
CA ASP A 230 20.28 15.93 13.69
C ASP A 230 19.65 16.79 12.59
N LEU A 231 20.17 16.65 11.38
CA LEU A 231 19.62 17.18 10.15
C LEU A 231 19.30 16.00 9.25
N ALA A 232 18.04 15.72 9.02
CA ALA A 232 17.58 14.49 8.36
C ALA A 232 16.74 14.78 7.13
N PHE A 233 16.83 13.94 6.11
CA PHE A 233 15.79 13.88 5.12
C PHE A 233 14.50 13.34 5.77
N ALA A 234 13.41 14.10 5.69
CA ALA A 234 12.16 13.76 6.35
C ALA A 234 11.31 12.76 5.53
N ARG A 235 11.31 12.87 4.21
CA ARG A 235 10.57 11.98 3.31
C ARG A 235 11.28 11.82 1.97
N ASN A 236 10.75 10.94 1.11
CA ASN A 236 11.24 10.79 -0.25
C ASN A 236 11.14 12.11 -1.02
N PRO A 237 12.11 12.42 -1.90
CA PRO A 237 11.97 13.48 -2.88
C PRO A 237 10.75 13.26 -3.78
N ASP A 238 10.20 14.35 -4.31
CA ASP A 238 9.14 14.26 -5.29
C ASP A 238 9.63 13.53 -6.56
N PHE A 239 8.70 12.91 -7.27
CA PHE A 239 9.01 12.30 -8.57
C PHE A 239 9.48 13.35 -9.56
N LEU A 240 10.35 12.96 -10.47
CA LEU A 240 10.81 13.83 -11.56
C LEU A 240 9.65 14.27 -12.47
N LEU A 241 8.63 13.43 -12.61
CA LEU A 241 7.47 13.66 -13.46
C LEU A 241 6.41 14.47 -12.72
N LYS A 242 5.79 15.41 -13.42
CA LYS A 242 4.59 16.09 -12.95
C LYS A 242 3.41 15.11 -13.00
N ASP A 243 2.59 15.05 -11.98
CA ASP A 243 1.42 14.21 -11.82
C ASP A 243 1.73 12.69 -11.84
N TYR A 244 2.42 12.17 -12.87
CA TYR A 244 2.83 10.78 -12.95
C TYR A 244 4.00 10.44 -12.02
N SER A 245 3.99 9.25 -11.45
CA SER A 245 5.14 8.62 -10.78
C SER A 245 5.96 7.78 -11.76
N TYR A 246 5.28 7.11 -12.70
CA TYR A 246 5.89 6.23 -13.70
C TYR A 246 5.23 6.41 -15.07
N MET A 247 6.03 6.32 -16.13
CA MET A 247 5.55 6.26 -17.51
C MET A 247 6.56 5.55 -18.41
N PRO A 248 6.17 5.10 -19.63
CA PRO A 248 7.12 4.60 -20.63
C PRO A 248 8.08 5.70 -21.07
N TYR A 249 9.33 5.34 -21.32
CA TYR A 249 10.35 6.33 -21.67
C TYR A 249 10.09 7.03 -23.01
N ASN A 250 9.48 6.35 -23.97
CA ASN A 250 9.04 6.96 -25.24
C ASN A 250 7.94 8.02 -25.03
N GLN A 251 7.02 7.79 -24.09
CA GLN A 251 6.00 8.77 -23.73
C GLN A 251 6.65 10.00 -23.08
N PHE A 252 7.62 9.78 -22.17
CA PHE A 252 8.39 10.85 -21.56
C PHE A 252 9.15 11.68 -22.60
N GLN A 253 9.85 11.04 -23.53
CA GLN A 253 10.58 11.74 -24.59
C GLN A 253 9.66 12.59 -25.47
N ALA A 254 8.44 12.10 -25.77
CA ALA A 254 7.45 12.85 -26.52
C ALA A 254 6.85 14.02 -25.70
N ALA A 255 6.79 13.88 -24.37
CA ALA A 255 6.25 14.86 -23.43
C ALA A 255 7.25 15.97 -23.02
N ILE A 256 8.54 15.82 -23.29
CA ILE A 256 9.63 16.62 -22.70
C ILE A 256 9.48 18.14 -22.97
N ASN A 257 8.84 18.51 -24.05
CA ASN A 257 8.59 19.91 -24.41
C ASN A 257 7.28 20.48 -23.82
N SER A 258 6.56 19.71 -23.01
CA SER A 258 5.18 19.99 -22.57
C SER A 258 5.07 20.37 -21.08
N ASN A 259 6.16 20.75 -20.41
CA ASN A 259 6.19 21.06 -18.97
C ASN A 259 5.77 19.89 -18.05
N TRP A 260 6.07 18.66 -18.44
CA TRP A 260 5.76 17.46 -17.65
C TRP A 260 6.83 17.07 -16.61
N LEU A 261 7.83 17.90 -16.44
CA LEU A 261 8.73 17.78 -15.31
C LEU A 261 8.13 18.50 -14.10
N SER A 262 8.17 17.84 -12.96
CA SER A 262 7.74 18.43 -11.69
C SER A 262 8.72 19.51 -11.25
N GLU A 263 8.30 20.32 -10.29
CA GLU A 263 9.20 21.09 -9.46
C GLU A 263 9.88 20.13 -8.49
N HIS A 264 10.98 19.52 -8.90
CA HIS A 264 11.66 18.47 -8.15
C HIS A 264 12.09 18.96 -6.75
N LYS A 265 11.44 18.44 -5.70
CA LYS A 265 11.61 18.90 -4.32
C LYS A 265 12.20 17.81 -3.44
N VAL A 266 13.05 18.23 -2.52
CA VAL A 266 13.53 17.43 -1.38
C VAL A 266 13.09 18.06 -0.06
N TYR A 267 12.97 17.25 0.96
CA TYR A 267 12.43 17.63 2.26
C TYR A 267 13.46 17.34 3.33
N LEU A 268 14.13 18.40 3.79
CA LEU A 268 15.19 18.34 4.78
C LEU A 268 14.72 18.95 6.09
N ARG A 269 14.70 18.17 7.17
CA ARG A 269 14.26 18.60 8.48
C ARG A 269 15.44 18.89 9.39
N ASN A 270 15.43 20.09 9.95
CA ASN A 270 16.35 20.46 11.01
C ASN A 270 15.74 20.13 12.38
N ASN A 271 16.21 19.07 13.00
CA ASN A 271 15.84 18.66 14.35
C ASN A 271 16.72 19.32 15.44
N THR A 272 17.74 20.11 15.06
CA THR A 272 18.67 20.72 16.01
C THR A 272 18.07 21.94 16.71
N PRO A 273 18.65 22.37 17.85
CA PRO A 273 18.16 23.54 18.60
C PRO A 273 18.49 24.90 17.97
N ILE A 274 19.22 24.90 16.87
CA ILE A 274 19.68 26.13 16.21
C ILE A 274 19.32 26.11 14.73
N THR A 275 19.25 27.29 14.11
CA THR A 275 19.18 27.38 12.65
C THR A 275 20.47 26.83 12.04
N ILE A 276 20.35 25.89 11.12
CA ILE A 276 21.47 25.31 10.39
C ILE A 276 21.53 25.88 8.98
N THR A 277 22.70 26.34 8.58
CA THR A 277 23.00 26.60 7.17
C THR A 277 23.81 25.43 6.64
N ASN A 278 23.23 24.71 5.67
CA ASN A 278 23.84 23.51 5.12
C ASN A 278 23.79 23.51 3.60
N SER A 279 24.78 22.85 3.02
CA SER A 279 24.81 22.56 1.59
C SER A 279 24.33 21.15 1.35
N PHE A 280 23.48 20.98 0.35
CA PHE A 280 23.12 19.65 -0.09
C PHE A 280 23.35 19.51 -1.60
N ASN A 281 23.53 18.28 -2.04
CA ASN A 281 23.82 17.91 -3.40
C ASN A 281 22.98 16.72 -3.82
N TYR A 282 22.82 16.55 -5.12
CA TYR A 282 22.35 15.28 -5.65
C TYR A 282 23.07 14.90 -6.92
N THR A 283 23.07 13.62 -7.22
CA THR A 283 23.55 13.04 -8.47
C THR A 283 22.48 12.15 -9.06
N ALA A 284 22.45 12.01 -10.37
CA ALA A 284 21.58 11.06 -11.05
C ALA A 284 22.40 10.26 -12.06
N ARG A 285 22.16 8.94 -12.12
CA ARG A 285 22.78 8.06 -13.12
C ARG A 285 21.79 7.08 -13.70
N GLU A 286 21.91 6.73 -14.96
CA GLU A 286 21.17 5.65 -15.56
C GLU A 286 21.85 4.31 -15.22
N LEU A 287 21.06 3.35 -14.67
CA LEU A 287 21.64 2.16 -14.03
C LEU A 287 22.25 1.14 -15.00
N SER A 288 21.72 1.01 -16.23
CA SER A 288 22.20 0.00 -17.17
C SER A 288 23.46 0.42 -17.92
N SER A 289 23.57 1.70 -18.24
CA SER A 289 24.72 2.28 -18.95
C SER A 289 25.76 2.88 -18.05
N GLY A 290 25.38 3.20 -16.79
CA GLY A 290 26.22 3.98 -15.88
C GLY A 290 26.36 5.45 -16.28
N TYR A 291 25.59 5.94 -17.26
CA TYR A 291 25.62 7.35 -17.67
C TYR A 291 25.23 8.27 -16.51
N VAL A 292 26.10 9.19 -16.18
CA VAL A 292 25.93 10.16 -15.09
C VAL A 292 25.53 11.50 -15.66
N PHE A 293 24.43 12.07 -15.16
CA PHE A 293 24.05 13.43 -15.48
C PHE A 293 24.95 14.40 -14.68
N SER A 294 25.57 15.33 -15.38
CA SER A 294 26.43 16.37 -14.80
C SER A 294 25.71 17.71 -14.74
N GLY A 295 26.18 18.60 -13.88
CA GLY A 295 25.70 19.99 -13.81
C GLY A 295 24.75 20.29 -12.67
N PHE A 296 24.72 19.44 -11.64
CA PHE A 296 23.98 19.74 -10.42
C PHE A 296 24.71 20.80 -9.60
N SER A 297 24.00 21.86 -9.25
CA SER A 297 24.55 22.91 -8.42
C SER A 297 24.39 22.56 -6.94
N ASN A 298 25.41 22.89 -6.16
CA ASN A 298 25.33 22.88 -4.71
C ASN A 298 24.31 23.93 -4.26
N PHE A 299 23.37 23.53 -3.43
CA PHE A 299 22.46 24.45 -2.77
C PHE A 299 22.92 24.64 -1.33
N THR A 300 23.00 25.89 -0.93
CA THR A 300 23.18 26.25 0.48
C THR A 300 21.92 26.93 0.95
N THR A 301 21.34 26.44 2.01
CA THR A 301 20.11 27.00 2.60
C THR A 301 20.21 27.04 4.10
N SER A 302 19.49 27.99 4.72
CA SER A 302 19.32 28.09 6.16
C SER A 302 17.96 27.52 6.56
N ILE A 303 17.99 26.52 7.42
CA ILE A 303 16.78 25.81 7.88
C ILE A 303 16.60 26.13 9.37
N PRO A 304 15.51 26.79 9.76
CA PRO A 304 15.21 27.07 11.15
C PRO A 304 15.04 25.79 11.98
N THR A 305 15.24 25.90 13.29
CA THR A 305 15.07 24.79 14.22
C THR A 305 13.67 24.18 14.15
N ASN A 306 13.57 22.87 14.26
CA ASN A 306 12.31 22.10 14.25
C ASN A 306 11.42 22.35 13.02
N THR A 307 12.00 22.72 11.89
CA THR A 307 11.27 22.91 10.64
C THR A 307 11.74 21.97 9.56
N THR A 308 10.84 21.64 8.65
CA THR A 308 11.14 20.94 7.40
C THR A 308 11.22 21.97 6.28
N ALA A 309 12.40 22.10 5.68
CA ALA A 309 12.56 22.90 4.48
C ALA A 309 12.14 22.06 3.25
N ASN A 310 11.35 22.70 2.42
CA ASN A 310 10.96 22.21 1.11
C ASN A 310 11.87 22.89 0.08
N LEU A 311 12.83 22.14 -0.45
CA LEU A 311 13.89 22.68 -1.29
C LEU A 311 13.66 22.27 -2.74
N ALA A 312 13.30 23.24 -3.58
CA ALA A 312 13.21 23.04 -5.01
C ALA A 312 14.61 22.88 -5.62
N LEU A 313 14.81 21.78 -6.32
CA LEU A 313 16.05 21.49 -7.04
C LEU A 313 15.95 21.91 -8.50
N LEU A 314 17.08 22.16 -9.13
CA LEU A 314 17.14 22.21 -10.57
C LEU A 314 16.81 20.82 -11.12
N ASN A 315 15.79 20.75 -11.97
CA ASN A 315 15.47 19.52 -12.68
C ASN A 315 16.62 19.16 -13.62
N TYR A 316 16.99 17.87 -13.63
CA TYR A 316 17.75 17.34 -14.74
C TYR A 316 16.78 16.85 -15.81
N THR A 317 17.08 17.17 -17.07
CA THR A 317 16.35 16.60 -18.18
C THR A 317 17.08 15.33 -18.61
N PRO A 318 16.48 14.15 -18.46
CA PRO A 318 17.11 12.91 -18.90
C PRO A 318 17.29 12.92 -20.42
N ASN A 319 18.45 13.37 -20.90
CA ASN A 319 18.82 13.27 -22.31
C ASN A 319 19.61 11.98 -22.52
N TYR A 320 18.90 10.88 -22.53
CA TYR A 320 19.42 9.53 -22.65
C TYR A 320 18.78 8.81 -23.83
N SER A 321 19.58 8.12 -24.63
CA SER A 321 19.09 7.30 -25.72
C SER A 321 19.22 5.82 -25.34
N PRO A 322 18.12 5.15 -24.97
CA PRO A 322 18.17 3.74 -24.62
C PRO A 322 18.54 2.88 -25.82
N SER A 323 19.18 1.74 -25.58
CA SER A 323 19.42 0.75 -26.63
C SER A 323 18.07 0.20 -27.15
N PRO A 324 17.98 -0.27 -28.40
CA PRO A 324 16.72 -0.74 -29.01
C PRO A 324 15.99 -1.84 -28.25
N ASN A 325 16.73 -2.60 -27.44
CA ASN A 325 16.20 -3.71 -26.62
C ASN A 325 15.96 -3.34 -25.17
N GLN A 326 16.24 -2.10 -24.76
CA GLN A 326 16.03 -1.65 -23.39
C GLN A 326 14.57 -1.24 -23.21
N ASN A 327 13.80 -2.10 -22.55
CA ASN A 327 12.38 -1.85 -22.30
C ASN A 327 12.13 -1.01 -21.03
N LYS A 328 13.11 -0.96 -20.13
CA LYS A 328 13.05 -0.25 -18.86
C LYS A 328 14.26 0.66 -18.69
N VAL A 329 14.02 1.93 -18.39
CA VAL A 329 15.06 2.92 -18.11
C VAL A 329 14.93 3.33 -16.65
N VAL A 330 16.02 3.29 -15.89
CA VAL A 330 16.01 3.59 -14.46
C VAL A 330 17.11 4.61 -14.16
N PHE A 331 16.71 5.76 -13.68
CA PHE A 331 17.63 6.76 -13.13
C PHE A 331 17.68 6.63 -11.61
N GLU A 332 18.84 6.27 -11.09
CA GLU A 332 19.11 6.31 -9.66
C GLU A 332 19.56 7.72 -9.27
N GLN A 333 18.87 8.28 -8.30
CA GLN A 333 19.10 9.62 -7.77
C GLN A 333 19.60 9.48 -6.34
N THR A 334 20.80 10.02 -6.07
CA THR A 334 21.40 10.05 -4.74
C THR A 334 21.45 11.48 -4.26
N TYR A 335 20.78 11.74 -3.15
CA TYR A 335 20.75 13.05 -2.47
C TYR A 335 21.54 12.93 -1.19
N TYR A 336 22.37 13.92 -0.90
CA TYR A 336 23.19 13.93 0.30
C TYR A 336 23.43 15.34 0.82
N THR A 337 23.51 15.45 2.15
CA THR A 337 23.89 16.68 2.84
C THR A 337 25.39 16.67 3.12
N THR A 338 26.01 17.85 3.19
CA THR A 338 27.35 17.96 3.75
C THR A 338 27.23 17.94 5.26
N ALA A 339 27.99 17.05 5.91
CA ALA A 339 27.86 16.75 7.32
C ALA A 339 27.91 18.00 8.22
N VAL A 340 26.83 18.27 8.90
CA VAL A 340 26.82 18.94 10.19
C VAL A 340 27.15 17.87 11.22
N ALA A 341 27.70 18.20 12.37
CA ALA A 341 27.91 17.25 13.46
C ALA A 341 26.60 16.63 13.91
N SER A 342 26.08 15.70 13.10
CA SER A 342 24.84 14.97 13.26
C SER A 342 25.09 13.76 14.15
N GLN A 343 24.10 13.38 14.97
CA GLN A 343 24.17 12.14 15.74
C GLN A 343 23.96 10.90 14.85
N ASN A 344 23.31 11.07 13.73
CA ASN A 344 23.03 9.99 12.78
C ASN A 344 23.41 10.44 11.36
N THR A 345 24.38 9.78 10.77
CA THR A 345 24.82 10.06 9.39
C THR A 345 24.11 9.19 8.35
N ILE A 346 23.31 8.21 8.77
CA ILE A 346 22.62 7.29 7.86
C ILE A 346 21.48 8.02 7.14
N ASN A 347 20.79 8.92 7.82
CA ASN A 347 19.71 9.73 7.28
C ASN A 347 20.18 11.00 6.51
N ASP A 348 21.49 11.22 6.41
CA ASP A 348 22.10 12.29 5.62
C ASP A 348 22.13 11.99 4.11
N THR A 349 21.79 10.78 3.71
CA THR A 349 21.79 10.35 2.31
C THR A 349 20.50 9.59 1.97
N ILE A 350 19.88 9.95 0.85
CA ILE A 350 18.76 9.20 0.28
C ILE A 350 19.14 8.73 -1.12
N VAL A 351 18.79 7.49 -1.43
CA VAL A 351 18.80 6.94 -2.79
C VAL A 351 17.37 6.64 -3.22
N THR A 352 16.95 7.21 -4.33
CA THR A 352 15.64 6.95 -4.96
C THR A 352 15.82 6.56 -6.41
N LYS A 353 14.73 6.11 -7.05
CA LYS A 353 14.75 5.72 -8.45
C LYS A 353 13.57 6.34 -9.19
N GLN A 354 13.87 7.07 -10.27
CA GLN A 354 12.87 7.38 -11.27
C GLN A 354 12.86 6.24 -12.29
N ILE A 355 11.73 5.56 -12.39
CA ILE A 355 11.57 4.39 -13.25
C ILE A 355 10.67 4.76 -14.44
N PHE A 356 11.16 4.45 -15.62
CA PHE A 356 10.41 4.49 -16.86
C PHE A 356 10.22 3.04 -17.32
N ASP A 357 9.00 2.56 -17.24
CA ASP A 357 8.61 1.18 -17.55
C ASP A 357 7.36 1.19 -18.45
N ASN A 358 6.85 0.05 -18.80
CA ASN A 358 5.76 -0.15 -19.76
C ASN A 358 4.36 0.24 -19.24
N TYR A 359 4.23 1.12 -18.26
CA TYR A 359 2.94 1.54 -17.71
C TYR A 359 2.90 3.02 -17.32
N LEU A 360 1.69 3.58 -17.23
CA LEU A 360 1.44 4.87 -16.61
C LEU A 360 0.94 4.64 -15.19
N ALA A 361 1.44 5.43 -14.25
CA ALA A 361 0.97 5.40 -12.86
C ALA A 361 0.96 6.79 -12.25
N TYR A 362 -0.08 7.08 -11.49
CA TYR A 362 -0.17 8.23 -10.60
C TYR A 362 0.29 7.89 -9.18
N ASP A 363 0.06 6.64 -8.75
CA ASP A 363 0.42 6.13 -7.43
C ASP A 363 1.94 5.90 -7.29
N ASP A 364 2.45 5.96 -6.07
CA ASP A 364 3.87 5.69 -5.76
C ASP A 364 4.19 4.19 -5.58
N GLY A 365 3.18 3.35 -5.61
CA GLY A 365 3.28 1.89 -5.44
C GLY A 365 2.91 1.43 -4.03
N SER A 366 2.53 2.34 -3.12
CA SER A 366 2.00 2.01 -1.79
C SER A 366 0.51 2.33 -1.68
N ALA A 367 -0.22 1.51 -0.93
CA ALA A 367 -1.62 1.74 -0.62
C ALA A 367 -1.74 1.97 0.89
N GLU A 368 -2.16 3.15 1.29
CA GLU A 368 -2.45 3.47 2.69
C GLU A 368 -3.89 3.13 3.03
N LYS A 369 -4.79 3.21 2.05
CA LYS A 369 -6.22 2.90 2.14
C LYS A 369 -6.67 2.12 0.93
N SER A 370 -7.94 1.73 0.90
CA SER A 370 -8.61 1.29 -0.32
C SER A 370 -9.74 2.25 -0.68
N TYR A 371 -10.01 2.34 -1.97
CA TYR A 371 -11.11 3.10 -2.56
C TYR A 371 -12.20 2.13 -3.01
N TYR A 372 -13.45 2.42 -2.71
CA TYR A 372 -14.59 1.61 -3.17
C TYR A 372 -15.83 2.44 -3.42
N LEU A 373 -16.80 1.87 -4.13
CA LEU A 373 -18.10 2.48 -4.40
C LEU A 373 -19.19 1.87 -3.51
N ASN A 374 -20.04 2.69 -2.94
CA ASN A 374 -21.30 2.27 -2.34
C ASN A 374 -22.31 1.96 -3.46
N LEU A 375 -22.51 0.68 -3.75
CA LEU A 375 -23.35 0.24 -4.86
C LEU A 375 -24.82 0.27 -4.51
N PHE A 376 -25.63 0.69 -5.47
CA PHE A 376 -27.09 0.63 -5.40
C PHE A 376 -27.60 -0.60 -6.15
N ASN A 377 -28.60 -1.28 -5.59
CA ASN A 377 -29.09 -2.60 -6.00
C ASN A 377 -29.51 -2.74 -7.48
N THR A 378 -29.67 -1.67 -8.23
CA THR A 378 -30.23 -1.69 -9.58
C THR A 378 -29.30 -1.16 -10.66
N LEU A 379 -28.17 -0.57 -10.29
CA LEU A 379 -27.27 0.11 -11.21
C LEU A 379 -25.83 -0.38 -11.06
N PRO A 380 -25.08 -0.51 -12.17
CA PRO A 380 -23.68 -0.85 -12.11
C PRO A 380 -22.86 0.32 -11.52
N GLY A 381 -21.85 -0.01 -10.72
CA GLY A 381 -20.85 0.94 -10.27
C GLY A 381 -19.68 1.01 -11.25
N LYS A 382 -19.23 2.22 -11.59
CA LYS A 382 -18.10 2.42 -12.50
C LYS A 382 -17.09 3.37 -11.87
N ILE A 383 -15.81 3.05 -12.02
CA ILE A 383 -14.68 3.92 -11.73
C ILE A 383 -13.96 4.18 -13.03
N ALA A 384 -13.45 5.37 -13.25
CA ALA A 384 -12.59 5.69 -14.40
C ALA A 384 -11.41 6.53 -13.96
N VAL A 385 -10.22 6.19 -14.44
CA VAL A 385 -9.00 6.97 -14.26
C VAL A 385 -8.56 7.50 -15.62
N GLU A 386 -8.40 8.83 -15.71
CA GLU A 386 -7.94 9.51 -16.91
C GLU A 386 -6.43 9.39 -17.07
N HIS A 387 -5.97 9.08 -18.26
CA HIS A 387 -4.56 9.04 -18.62
C HIS A 387 -4.31 9.79 -19.92
N GLN A 388 -3.10 10.33 -20.08
CA GLN A 388 -2.67 11.08 -21.27
C GLN A 388 -1.55 10.34 -22.00
N LEU A 389 -1.70 10.15 -23.33
CA LEU A 389 -0.60 9.74 -24.20
C LEU A 389 -0.01 10.93 -24.95
N PHE A 390 1.30 10.97 -25.04
CA PHE A 390 2.09 11.99 -25.74
C PHE A 390 2.57 11.53 -27.12
N THR A 391 2.57 10.23 -27.34
CA THR A 391 2.75 9.59 -28.65
C THR A 391 1.82 8.41 -28.77
N ASN A 392 1.48 8.00 -30.00
CA ASN A 392 0.64 6.82 -30.22
C ASN A 392 1.27 5.59 -29.55
N ASP A 393 0.45 4.77 -28.93
CA ASP A 393 0.91 3.56 -28.25
C ASP A 393 -0.13 2.44 -28.30
N THR A 394 0.27 1.26 -27.87
CA THR A 394 -0.60 0.08 -27.83
C THR A 394 -0.83 -0.32 -26.37
N LEU A 395 -2.08 -0.25 -25.92
CA LEU A 395 -2.50 -0.70 -24.61
C LEU A 395 -2.69 -2.23 -24.63
N ARG A 396 -2.00 -2.92 -23.73
CA ARG A 396 -1.93 -4.40 -23.67
C ARG A 396 -2.77 -5.00 -22.55
N GLY A 397 -3.12 -4.20 -21.57
CA GLY A 397 -3.82 -4.63 -20.37
C GLY A 397 -3.80 -3.56 -19.30
N VAL A 398 -4.19 -3.95 -18.10
CA VAL A 398 -4.22 -3.08 -16.92
C VAL A 398 -3.66 -3.83 -15.73
N ALA A 399 -2.81 -3.20 -14.96
CA ALA A 399 -2.39 -3.70 -13.64
C ALA A 399 -3.21 -3.00 -12.56
N ILE A 400 -3.82 -3.78 -11.67
CA ILE A 400 -4.67 -3.27 -10.59
C ILE A 400 -4.18 -3.84 -9.26
N GLN A 401 -4.07 -2.99 -8.25
CA GLN A 401 -3.91 -3.41 -6.87
C GLN A 401 -5.31 -3.44 -6.22
N PHE A 402 -5.69 -4.59 -5.67
CA PHE A 402 -6.92 -4.74 -4.90
C PHE A 402 -6.63 -4.92 -3.42
N GLY A 403 -7.40 -4.26 -2.57
CA GLY A 403 -7.41 -4.48 -1.12
C GLY A 403 -8.20 -5.75 -0.77
N ARG A 404 -7.57 -6.67 -0.03
CA ARG A 404 -8.25 -7.88 0.46
C ARG A 404 -9.26 -7.53 1.55
N GLN A 405 -10.41 -8.20 1.53
CA GLN A 405 -11.51 -7.98 2.46
C GLN A 405 -11.92 -9.26 3.20
N ILE A 406 -12.60 -9.11 4.33
CA ILE A 406 -13.24 -10.19 5.09
C ILE A 406 -14.74 -9.86 5.26
N PRO A 407 -15.65 -10.64 4.62
CA PRO A 407 -15.40 -11.79 3.75
C PRO A 407 -14.73 -11.42 2.43
N SER A 408 -14.05 -12.39 1.79
CA SER A 408 -13.33 -12.17 0.54
C SER A 408 -14.26 -11.76 -0.59
N ASN A 409 -13.83 -10.79 -1.37
CA ASN A 409 -14.49 -10.32 -2.59
C ASN A 409 -13.88 -10.91 -3.88
N SER A 410 -13.03 -11.94 -3.78
CA SER A 410 -12.34 -12.55 -4.92
C SER A 410 -13.27 -13.25 -5.92
N ASN A 411 -14.50 -13.53 -5.54
CA ASN A 411 -15.56 -14.13 -6.38
C ASN A 411 -16.45 -13.10 -7.09
N LYS A 412 -16.21 -11.79 -6.88
CA LYS A 412 -16.99 -10.73 -7.53
C LYS A 412 -16.36 -10.41 -8.88
N TYR A 413 -17.14 -10.48 -9.95
CA TYR A 413 -16.61 -10.16 -11.28
C TYR A 413 -16.79 -8.68 -11.63
N PHE A 414 -15.94 -8.21 -12.53
CA PHE A 414 -16.02 -6.87 -13.09
C PHE A 414 -15.60 -6.89 -14.55
N SER A 415 -15.87 -5.79 -15.25
CA SER A 415 -15.40 -5.56 -16.62
C SER A 415 -14.35 -4.45 -16.62
N ILE A 416 -13.43 -4.50 -17.59
CA ILE A 416 -12.52 -3.40 -17.89
C ILE A 416 -12.95 -2.79 -19.22
N ALA A 417 -13.12 -1.47 -19.23
CA ALA A 417 -13.43 -0.71 -20.45
C ALA A 417 -12.38 0.39 -20.66
N ILE A 418 -11.97 0.56 -21.91
CA ILE A 418 -11.14 1.67 -22.36
C ILE A 418 -12.04 2.64 -23.09
N MET A 419 -12.04 3.89 -22.62
CA MET A 419 -12.99 4.88 -23.11
C MET A 419 -12.26 6.13 -23.63
N LYS A 420 -12.81 6.72 -24.68
CA LYS A 420 -12.33 8.00 -25.23
C LYS A 420 -12.93 9.19 -24.52
N SER A 421 -14.16 9.06 -24.01
CA SER A 421 -14.88 10.11 -23.31
C SER A 421 -15.89 9.54 -22.31
N LEU A 422 -16.17 10.30 -21.28
CA LEU A 422 -17.19 10.05 -20.26
C LEU A 422 -18.33 11.09 -20.41
N ALA A 423 -19.58 10.65 -20.43
CA ALA A 423 -20.74 11.52 -20.59
C ALA A 423 -20.80 12.59 -19.49
N GLY A 424 -20.87 13.85 -19.85
CA GLY A 424 -20.90 14.98 -18.92
C GLY A 424 -19.53 15.50 -18.48
N ILE A 425 -18.45 14.77 -18.73
CA ILE A 425 -17.08 15.17 -18.40
C ILE A 425 -16.43 15.86 -19.60
N ASN A 426 -15.75 16.97 -19.36
CA ASN A 426 -15.03 17.76 -20.39
C ASN A 426 -15.89 18.08 -21.63
N GLY A 427 -17.22 18.29 -21.44
CA GLY A 427 -18.16 18.62 -22.50
C GLY A 427 -18.59 17.45 -23.38
N ALA A 428 -18.22 16.23 -23.05
CA ALA A 428 -18.65 15.04 -23.79
C ALA A 428 -20.13 14.75 -23.59
N THR A 429 -20.87 14.45 -24.66
CA THR A 429 -22.32 14.19 -24.60
C THR A 429 -22.65 12.72 -24.34
N LYS A 430 -21.69 11.80 -24.52
CA LYS A 430 -21.88 10.37 -24.35
C LYS A 430 -20.59 9.65 -23.95
N ASP A 431 -20.74 8.48 -23.35
CA ASP A 431 -19.66 7.52 -23.16
C ASP A 431 -19.19 7.00 -24.54
N SER A 432 -17.89 7.03 -24.79
CA SER A 432 -17.30 6.48 -26.01
C SER A 432 -16.34 5.35 -25.63
N ILE A 433 -16.85 4.11 -25.69
CA ILE A 433 -16.09 2.91 -25.39
C ILE A 433 -15.28 2.50 -26.64
N ILE A 434 -13.96 2.40 -26.50
CA ILE A 434 -13.03 1.93 -27.53
C ILE A 434 -12.90 0.40 -27.46
N TYR A 435 -12.82 -0.12 -26.24
CA TYR A 435 -12.63 -1.54 -25.95
C TYR A 435 -13.32 -1.90 -24.64
N LYS A 436 -13.87 -3.11 -24.55
CA LYS A 436 -14.44 -3.65 -23.33
C LYS A 436 -14.20 -5.16 -23.27
N GLU A 437 -13.80 -5.64 -22.12
CA GLU A 437 -13.69 -7.07 -21.84
C GLU A 437 -14.31 -7.38 -20.49
N ASP A 438 -15.10 -8.45 -20.44
CA ASP A 438 -15.94 -8.82 -19.32
C ASP A 438 -15.35 -10.00 -18.53
N PHE A 439 -15.88 -10.26 -17.35
CA PHE A 439 -15.60 -11.43 -16.51
C PHE A 439 -14.19 -11.51 -15.93
N PHE A 440 -13.60 -10.38 -15.58
CA PHE A 440 -12.45 -10.36 -14.69
C PHE A 440 -12.87 -10.54 -13.24
N PHE A 441 -11.99 -11.13 -12.42
CA PHE A 441 -12.16 -11.28 -10.98
C PHE A 441 -11.00 -10.64 -10.25
N PRO A 442 -11.23 -10.04 -9.05
CA PRO A 442 -10.14 -9.55 -8.24
C PRO A 442 -9.12 -10.65 -7.96
N ARG A 443 -7.88 -10.35 -8.26
CA ARG A 443 -6.74 -11.20 -8.01
C ARG A 443 -5.76 -10.45 -7.14
N PHE A 444 -5.10 -11.18 -6.26
CA PHE A 444 -4.19 -10.60 -5.29
C PHE A 444 -2.82 -11.24 -5.45
N ARG A 445 -1.77 -10.43 -5.38
CA ARG A 445 -0.42 -10.97 -5.20
C ARG A 445 -0.13 -11.16 -3.72
N ASP A 446 0.63 -12.19 -3.40
CA ASP A 446 1.11 -12.48 -2.04
C ASP A 446 2.37 -11.67 -1.76
N SER A 447 2.25 -10.36 -1.90
CA SER A 447 3.28 -9.36 -1.62
C SER A 447 2.63 -8.06 -1.19
N ILE A 448 3.33 -7.30 -0.33
CA ILE A 448 2.87 -5.98 0.08
C ILE A 448 2.73 -5.10 -1.16
N ASN A 449 1.58 -4.44 -1.32
CA ASN A 449 1.24 -3.53 -2.42
C ASN A 449 1.37 -4.16 -3.82
N GLY A 450 1.17 -5.47 -3.95
CA GLY A 450 1.33 -6.19 -5.20
C GLY A 450 0.18 -5.93 -6.20
N PHE A 451 0.53 -5.63 -7.44
CA PHE A 451 -0.42 -5.48 -8.55
C PHE A 451 -0.67 -6.80 -9.25
N TRP A 452 -1.93 -7.06 -9.62
CA TRP A 452 -2.28 -8.13 -10.55
C TRP A 452 -2.50 -7.57 -11.95
N THR A 453 -1.95 -8.26 -12.96
CA THR A 453 -2.07 -7.85 -14.36
C THR A 453 -3.24 -8.55 -15.03
N TYR A 454 -4.09 -7.76 -15.66
CA TYR A 454 -5.18 -8.18 -16.55
C TYR A 454 -4.77 -7.88 -17.97
N THR A 455 -4.38 -8.92 -18.73
CA THR A 455 -3.97 -8.80 -20.12
C THR A 455 -5.21 -8.87 -21.02
N PHE A 456 -5.30 -7.99 -21.99
CA PHE A 456 -6.40 -7.98 -22.94
C PHE A 456 -6.25 -9.06 -24.01
N THR A 457 -7.36 -9.65 -24.40
CA THR A 457 -7.42 -10.60 -25.52
C THR A 457 -6.95 -9.95 -26.82
N ASN A 458 -7.34 -8.69 -27.07
CA ASN A 458 -6.91 -7.91 -28.20
C ASN A 458 -6.25 -6.61 -27.74
N PRO A 459 -5.00 -6.35 -28.14
CA PRO A 459 -4.35 -5.08 -27.85
C PRO A 459 -5.10 -3.90 -28.46
N VAL A 460 -5.13 -2.77 -27.76
CA VAL A 460 -5.86 -1.56 -28.17
C VAL A 460 -4.89 -0.49 -28.64
N ILE A 461 -4.94 -0.12 -29.91
CA ILE A 461 -4.14 0.99 -30.45
C ILE A 461 -4.79 2.31 -30.03
N LEU A 462 -4.04 3.14 -29.33
CA LEU A 462 -4.49 4.43 -28.83
C LEU A 462 -3.69 5.56 -29.51
N PRO A 463 -4.38 6.57 -30.07
CA PRO A 463 -3.72 7.78 -30.57
C PRO A 463 -3.27 8.68 -29.40
N VAL A 464 -2.45 9.67 -29.72
CA VAL A 464 -2.15 10.80 -28.81
C VAL A 464 -3.43 11.40 -28.25
N GLY A 465 -3.41 11.75 -26.97
CA GLY A 465 -4.53 12.39 -26.27
C GLY A 465 -4.99 11.61 -25.05
N SER A 466 -6.03 12.13 -24.39
CA SER A 466 -6.60 11.52 -23.18
C SER A 466 -7.41 10.27 -23.52
N PHE A 467 -7.35 9.32 -22.61
CA PHE A 467 -8.21 8.13 -22.56
C PHE A 467 -8.49 7.77 -21.10
N TYR A 468 -9.51 6.96 -20.89
CA TYR A 468 -9.94 6.54 -19.56
C TYR A 468 -9.84 5.01 -19.45
N VAL A 469 -9.26 4.55 -18.33
CA VAL A 469 -9.35 3.14 -17.91
C VAL A 469 -10.48 3.04 -16.91
N SER A 470 -11.54 2.33 -17.28
CA SER A 470 -12.72 2.16 -16.44
C SER A 470 -12.89 0.72 -15.98
N THR A 471 -13.21 0.53 -14.71
CA THR A 471 -13.71 -0.73 -14.17
C THR A 471 -15.22 -0.63 -13.96
N ILE A 472 -15.95 -1.67 -14.33
CA ILE A 472 -17.42 -1.70 -14.27
C ILE A 472 -17.83 -2.90 -13.40
N GLN A 473 -18.43 -2.62 -12.25
CA GLN A 473 -19.00 -3.62 -11.37
C GLN A 473 -20.50 -3.77 -11.70
N PRO A 474 -21.03 -4.99 -11.86
CA PRO A 474 -22.46 -5.16 -12.11
C PRO A 474 -23.30 -4.67 -10.93
N ALA A 475 -24.58 -4.43 -11.18
CA ALA A 475 -25.54 -4.13 -10.13
C ALA A 475 -25.67 -5.33 -9.19
N THR A 476 -25.39 -5.13 -7.90
CA THR A 476 -25.45 -6.15 -6.86
C THR A 476 -25.92 -5.51 -5.55
N SER A 477 -26.27 -6.33 -4.54
CA SER A 477 -26.57 -5.82 -3.20
C SER A 477 -25.31 -5.16 -2.59
N GLY A 478 -25.46 -4.05 -1.87
CA GLY A 478 -24.42 -3.13 -1.42
C GLY A 478 -23.23 -3.69 -0.63
N SER A 479 -23.18 -5.00 -0.34
CA SER A 479 -22.04 -5.68 0.29
C SER A 479 -20.99 -6.20 -0.71
N ASP A 480 -21.14 -5.91 -2.00
CA ASP A 480 -20.38 -6.55 -3.07
C ASP A 480 -19.35 -5.63 -3.72
N SER A 481 -19.00 -4.53 -3.07
CA SER A 481 -18.03 -3.57 -3.59
C SER A 481 -16.63 -4.16 -3.78
N LEU A 482 -15.95 -3.72 -4.82
CA LEU A 482 -14.53 -3.99 -5.04
C LEU A 482 -13.71 -2.88 -4.37
N TYR A 483 -12.65 -3.27 -3.69
CA TYR A 483 -11.76 -2.38 -2.98
C TYR A 483 -10.45 -2.25 -3.75
N PHE A 484 -10.24 -1.09 -4.34
CA PHE A 484 -9.03 -0.76 -5.09
C PHE A 484 -8.02 -0.12 -4.13
N GLY A 485 -6.73 -0.42 -4.27
CA GLY A 485 -5.72 0.32 -3.52
C GLY A 485 -5.81 1.81 -3.79
N LEU A 486 -5.63 2.60 -2.75
CA LEU A 486 -5.57 4.05 -2.79
C LEU A 486 -4.25 4.51 -2.15
N ASP A 487 -3.41 5.10 -2.96
CA ASP A 487 -2.24 5.85 -2.51
C ASP A 487 -2.72 7.20 -1.97
N ALA A 488 -2.93 7.28 -0.67
CA ALA A 488 -3.53 8.43 0.00
C ALA A 488 -2.54 9.58 0.24
N ASN A 489 -1.26 9.37 0.00
CA ASN A 489 -0.22 10.39 0.14
C ASN A 489 -0.05 11.26 -1.13
N ARG A 490 -0.82 10.96 -2.21
CA ARG A 490 -0.83 11.69 -3.49
C ARG A 490 -2.10 12.54 -3.62
N THR A 491 -2.01 13.70 -4.24
CA THR A 491 -3.13 14.64 -4.44
C THR A 491 -3.53 14.66 -5.91
N LEU A 492 -4.27 13.63 -6.35
CA LEU A 492 -4.56 13.37 -7.77
C LEU A 492 -6.04 13.02 -8.03
N ALA A 493 -6.96 13.43 -7.16
CA ALA A 493 -8.40 13.20 -7.32
C ALA A 493 -8.97 13.74 -8.63
N ASN A 494 -8.35 14.79 -9.21
CA ASN A 494 -8.77 15.42 -10.47
C ASN A 494 -8.67 14.53 -11.71
N HIS A 495 -8.00 13.37 -11.62
CA HIS A 495 -7.92 12.37 -12.69
C HIS A 495 -8.87 11.19 -12.48
N GLN A 496 -9.70 11.22 -11.44
CA GLN A 496 -10.54 10.11 -11.02
C GLN A 496 -12.01 10.47 -11.11
N TYR A 497 -12.79 9.54 -11.63
CA TYR A 497 -14.23 9.70 -11.85
C TYR A 497 -14.96 8.45 -11.39
N TYR A 498 -16.17 8.63 -10.87
CA TYR A 498 -17.05 7.52 -10.51
C TYR A 498 -18.47 7.72 -11.06
N ASN A 499 -19.22 6.62 -11.18
CA ASN A 499 -20.60 6.61 -11.65
C ASN A 499 -21.36 5.47 -10.98
N VAL A 500 -22.35 5.80 -10.15
CA VAL A 500 -23.22 4.83 -9.46
C VAL A 500 -24.72 5.12 -9.71
N LEU A 501 -25.04 6.26 -10.32
CA LEU A 501 -26.40 6.69 -10.65
C LEU A 501 -26.56 7.05 -12.14
N ASN A 502 -25.82 6.37 -13.01
CA ASN A 502 -25.77 6.64 -14.46
C ASN A 502 -25.25 8.04 -14.83
N SER A 503 -24.59 8.73 -13.92
CA SER A 503 -23.95 10.03 -14.14
C SER A 503 -22.53 9.99 -13.62
N TRP A 504 -21.55 10.40 -14.45
CA TRP A 504 -20.16 10.53 -14.02
C TRP A 504 -19.98 11.76 -13.14
N GLN A 505 -19.24 11.58 -12.07
CA GLN A 505 -18.83 12.62 -11.13
C GLN A 505 -17.32 12.59 -10.97
N SER A 506 -16.69 13.75 -10.77
CA SER A 506 -15.30 13.81 -10.35
C SER A 506 -15.17 13.33 -8.90
N SER A 507 -14.14 12.55 -8.62
CA SER A 507 -13.87 12.08 -7.26
C SER A 507 -13.58 13.26 -6.32
N GLN A 508 -14.06 13.14 -5.09
CA GLN A 508 -13.77 14.06 -3.99
C GLN A 508 -12.80 13.44 -2.98
N ILE A 509 -12.42 12.17 -3.21
CA ILE A 509 -11.47 11.45 -2.35
C ILE A 509 -10.06 11.72 -2.88
N GLU A 510 -9.27 12.41 -2.08
CA GLU A 510 -7.86 12.65 -2.38
C GLU A 510 -7.06 11.34 -2.35
N GLY A 511 -6.12 11.23 -3.28
CA GLY A 511 -5.29 10.06 -3.47
C GLY A 511 -5.20 9.65 -4.93
N ALA A 512 -4.48 8.57 -5.20
CA ALA A 512 -4.39 7.94 -6.51
C ALA A 512 -4.91 6.49 -6.45
N VAL A 513 -6.02 6.21 -7.14
CA VAL A 513 -6.52 4.82 -7.28
C VAL A 513 -5.53 4.01 -8.10
N MET A 514 -5.11 2.88 -7.56
CA MET A 514 -4.00 2.08 -8.08
C MET A 514 -4.42 1.22 -9.27
N ILE A 515 -4.64 1.89 -10.40
CA ILE A 515 -5.00 1.31 -11.71
C ILE A 515 -4.01 1.82 -12.75
N ARG A 516 -3.20 0.93 -13.32
CA ARG A 516 -2.08 1.24 -14.21
C ARG A 516 -2.30 0.66 -15.61
N PRO A 517 -2.51 1.46 -16.66
CA PRO A 517 -2.54 0.96 -18.05
C PRO A 517 -1.15 0.49 -18.48
N LEU A 518 -1.09 -0.67 -19.12
CA LEU A 518 0.13 -1.33 -19.60
C LEU A 518 0.31 -1.08 -21.09
N LEU A 519 1.40 -0.42 -21.46
CA LEU A 519 1.66 0.09 -22.80
C LEU A 519 2.83 -0.62 -23.50
N GLY A 520 3.01 -0.36 -24.78
CA GLY A 520 4.18 -0.73 -25.55
C GLY A 520 4.15 -2.10 -26.22
N LYS A 521 5.33 -2.73 -26.34
CA LYS A 521 5.51 -4.03 -27.01
C LYS A 521 4.82 -5.15 -26.23
N ALA A 522 4.63 -6.32 -26.85
CA ALA A 522 4.02 -7.47 -26.21
C ALA A 522 4.66 -7.79 -24.84
N LEU A 523 3.83 -8.10 -23.84
CA LEU A 523 4.25 -8.36 -22.45
C LEU A 523 4.91 -9.76 -22.33
N THR A 524 6.02 -9.98 -23.01
CA THR A 524 6.70 -11.29 -23.07
C THR A 524 7.24 -11.73 -21.70
N SER A 525 7.64 -10.80 -20.83
CA SER A 525 8.13 -11.13 -19.49
C SER A 525 7.03 -11.51 -18.49
N MET A 526 5.79 -11.06 -18.71
CA MET A 526 4.65 -11.40 -17.85
C MET A 526 4.03 -12.76 -18.21
N ALA A 527 4.14 -13.20 -19.48
CA ALA A 527 3.76 -14.55 -19.87
C ALA A 527 4.61 -15.62 -19.15
N VAL A 528 5.86 -15.30 -18.80
CA VAL A 528 6.74 -16.22 -18.03
C VAL A 528 6.37 -16.27 -16.56
N GLU A 529 5.92 -15.17 -15.94
CA GLU A 529 5.38 -15.21 -14.57
C GLU A 529 3.99 -15.87 -14.50
N GLN A 530 3.15 -15.70 -15.52
CA GLN A 530 1.91 -16.49 -15.65
C GLN A 530 2.18 -17.98 -15.93
N ALA A 531 3.26 -18.31 -16.64
CA ALA A 531 3.67 -19.70 -16.90
C ALA A 531 4.28 -20.39 -15.66
N GLN A 532 4.72 -19.65 -14.64
CA GLN A 532 5.12 -20.23 -13.34
C GLN A 532 3.92 -20.63 -12.47
N PHE A 533 2.75 -20.04 -12.66
CA PHE A 533 1.50 -20.67 -12.26
C PHE A 533 1.13 -21.69 -13.35
N LYS A 534 1.76 -22.85 -13.33
CA LYS A 534 1.27 -24.00 -14.10
C LYS A 534 -0.18 -24.23 -13.64
N ASN A 535 -1.11 -23.57 -14.34
CA ASN A 535 -2.51 -23.96 -14.28
C ASN A 535 -2.52 -25.42 -14.69
N TYR A 536 -2.67 -26.31 -13.73
CA TYR A 536 -2.79 -27.72 -14.09
C TYR A 536 -4.11 -27.91 -14.79
N THR A 537 -4.09 -28.71 -15.82
CA THR A 537 -5.30 -29.10 -16.55
C THR A 537 -6.02 -30.16 -15.75
N MET A 538 -7.33 -30.03 -15.66
CA MET A 538 -8.21 -31.09 -15.20
C MET A 538 -9.23 -31.40 -16.28
N SER A 539 -9.66 -32.63 -16.37
CA SER A 539 -10.76 -33.07 -17.20
C SER A 539 -11.99 -33.36 -16.34
N ILE A 540 -13.16 -33.13 -16.91
CA ILE A 540 -14.45 -33.45 -16.30
C ILE A 540 -15.22 -34.31 -17.29
N SER A 541 -15.63 -35.51 -16.87
CA SER A 541 -16.43 -36.45 -17.67
C SER A 541 -17.46 -37.19 -16.83
N PRO A 542 -18.63 -37.49 -17.37
CA PRO A 542 -19.16 -37.00 -18.63
C PRO A 542 -19.46 -35.47 -18.57
N ASN A 543 -19.47 -34.81 -19.72
CA ASN A 543 -19.91 -33.44 -19.86
C ASN A 543 -20.50 -33.26 -21.28
N PRO A 544 -21.81 -33.18 -21.45
CA PRO A 544 -22.87 -33.02 -20.41
C PRO A 544 -22.99 -34.17 -19.42
N ALA A 545 -23.54 -33.88 -18.23
CA ALA A 545 -23.65 -34.82 -17.11
C ALA A 545 -25.05 -34.80 -16.49
N HIS A 546 -25.48 -35.93 -15.86
CA HIS A 546 -26.78 -36.07 -15.22
C HIS A 546 -26.72 -36.30 -13.71
N GLU A 547 -26.08 -37.38 -13.26
CA GLU A 547 -26.06 -37.77 -11.84
C GLU A 547 -24.70 -37.57 -11.16
N PHE A 548 -23.63 -37.76 -11.90
CA PHE A 548 -22.27 -37.61 -11.37
C PHE A 548 -21.31 -37.11 -12.43
N ILE A 549 -20.20 -36.56 -11.96
CA ILE A 549 -19.01 -36.21 -12.76
C ILE A 549 -17.79 -36.88 -12.15
N THR A 550 -16.88 -37.28 -13.01
CA THR A 550 -15.52 -37.69 -12.65
C THR A 550 -14.57 -36.56 -13.01
N ILE A 551 -13.74 -36.17 -12.05
CA ILE A 551 -12.69 -35.19 -12.25
C ILE A 551 -11.36 -35.91 -12.25
N GLU A 552 -10.57 -35.72 -13.29
CA GLU A 552 -9.21 -36.25 -13.40
C GLU A 552 -8.22 -35.10 -13.54
N ALA A 553 -7.08 -35.19 -12.82
CA ALA A 553 -6.04 -34.18 -12.84
C ALA A 553 -4.65 -34.83 -12.74
N GLU A 554 -3.64 -34.13 -13.22
CA GLU A 554 -2.23 -34.57 -13.14
C GLU A 554 -1.67 -34.60 -11.72
N HIS A 555 -2.33 -33.88 -10.78
CA HIS A 555 -1.88 -33.72 -9.39
C HIS A 555 -3.00 -34.07 -8.42
N ASN A 556 -2.61 -34.45 -7.20
CA ASN A 556 -3.59 -34.70 -6.13
C ASN A 556 -4.44 -33.48 -5.88
N LEU A 557 -5.74 -33.66 -5.92
CA LEU A 557 -6.74 -32.65 -5.63
C LEU A 557 -7.06 -32.65 -4.14
N THR A 558 -7.25 -31.49 -3.54
CA THR A 558 -7.62 -31.33 -2.13
C THR A 558 -8.97 -30.65 -1.94
N GLN A 559 -9.47 -29.91 -2.94
CA GLN A 559 -10.78 -29.24 -2.87
C GLN A 559 -11.37 -29.06 -4.27
N ILE A 560 -12.72 -29.08 -4.34
CA ILE A 560 -13.52 -28.69 -5.50
C ILE A 560 -14.47 -27.56 -5.15
N GLU A 561 -14.73 -26.69 -6.10
CA GLU A 561 -15.77 -25.67 -6.04
C GLU A 561 -16.54 -25.63 -7.36
N ILE A 562 -17.89 -25.54 -7.25
CA ILE A 562 -18.79 -25.41 -8.40
C ILE A 562 -19.60 -24.12 -8.26
N TYR A 563 -19.67 -23.37 -9.34
CA TYR A 563 -20.28 -22.05 -9.41
C TYR A 563 -21.37 -22.00 -10.48
N THR A 564 -22.40 -21.19 -10.24
CA THR A 564 -23.37 -20.82 -11.28
C THR A 564 -22.74 -19.86 -12.30
N THR A 565 -23.43 -19.62 -13.42
CA THR A 565 -23.06 -18.58 -14.40
C THR A 565 -23.04 -17.16 -13.83
N LEU A 566 -23.71 -16.93 -12.70
CA LEU A 566 -23.72 -15.66 -11.97
C LEU A 566 -22.55 -15.55 -10.97
N GLY A 567 -21.66 -16.56 -10.90
CA GLY A 567 -20.53 -16.58 -9.99
C GLY A 567 -20.85 -17.00 -8.55
N ASN A 568 -22.07 -17.45 -8.26
CA ASN A 568 -22.43 -17.94 -6.93
C ASN A 568 -21.85 -19.33 -6.69
N LEU A 569 -21.12 -19.51 -5.61
CA LEU A 569 -20.64 -20.81 -5.16
C LEU A 569 -21.85 -21.64 -4.69
N ILE A 570 -22.07 -22.79 -5.32
CA ILE A 570 -23.18 -23.70 -4.97
C ILE A 570 -22.71 -25.02 -4.38
N TYR A 571 -21.46 -25.37 -4.55
CA TYR A 571 -20.87 -26.58 -4.00
C TYR A 571 -19.40 -26.40 -3.71
N SER A 572 -18.98 -26.85 -2.54
CA SER A 572 -17.56 -26.97 -2.16
C SER A 572 -17.38 -28.24 -1.34
N ASN A 573 -16.34 -29.02 -1.67
CA ASN A 573 -16.02 -30.23 -0.94
C ASN A 573 -14.52 -30.52 -0.99
N THR A 574 -14.04 -31.26 0.02
CA THR A 574 -12.67 -31.75 0.07
C THR A 574 -12.52 -32.96 -0.86
N LEU A 575 -11.42 -33.03 -1.59
CA LEU A 575 -11.07 -34.12 -2.49
C LEU A 575 -9.81 -34.83 -2.02
N PHE A 576 -9.61 -36.07 -2.50
CA PHE A 576 -8.40 -36.85 -2.22
C PHE A 576 -7.98 -37.60 -3.48
N GLY A 577 -6.73 -37.40 -3.90
CA GLY A 577 -6.15 -38.11 -5.05
C GLY A 577 -6.29 -37.36 -6.37
N THR A 578 -5.89 -38.02 -7.46
CA THR A 578 -5.88 -37.46 -8.83
C THR A 578 -7.19 -37.69 -9.58
N ASN A 579 -8.08 -38.51 -9.05
CA ASN A 579 -9.37 -38.87 -9.63
C ASN A 579 -10.44 -38.83 -8.52
N SER A 580 -11.58 -38.17 -8.80
CA SER A 580 -12.65 -38.00 -7.81
C SER A 580 -14.02 -37.96 -8.49
N ASN A 581 -14.97 -38.72 -7.92
CA ASN A 581 -16.37 -38.74 -8.37
C ASN A 581 -17.22 -37.82 -7.50
N ILE A 582 -17.98 -36.95 -8.14
CA ILE A 582 -18.87 -35.97 -7.50
C ILE A 582 -20.30 -36.20 -7.95
N SER A 583 -21.20 -36.39 -6.98
CA SER A 583 -22.63 -36.46 -7.27
C SER A 583 -23.18 -35.07 -7.53
N ILE A 584 -23.86 -34.88 -8.64
CA ILE A 584 -24.46 -33.63 -9.09
C ILE A 584 -25.98 -33.75 -9.31
N GLY A 585 -26.60 -34.91 -8.99
CA GLY A 585 -28.02 -35.15 -9.19
C GLY A 585 -28.97 -34.20 -8.44
N ALA A 586 -28.45 -33.45 -7.43
CA ALA A 586 -29.20 -32.41 -6.75
C ALA A 586 -29.18 -31.05 -7.45
N PHE A 587 -28.37 -30.88 -8.51
CA PHE A 587 -28.23 -29.62 -9.21
C PHE A 587 -29.28 -29.50 -10.32
N LYS A 588 -29.73 -28.27 -10.56
CA LYS A 588 -30.67 -28.02 -11.66
C LYS A 588 -29.95 -28.11 -13.00
N PRO A 589 -30.65 -28.56 -14.07
CA PRO A 589 -30.10 -28.47 -15.41
C PRO A 589 -29.61 -27.05 -15.73
N GLY A 590 -28.42 -26.95 -16.34
CA GLY A 590 -27.84 -25.66 -16.66
C GLY A 590 -26.34 -25.69 -16.86
N LEU A 591 -25.79 -24.50 -17.04
CA LEU A 591 -24.35 -24.27 -17.20
C LEU A 591 -23.71 -23.88 -15.87
N TYR A 592 -22.61 -24.53 -15.54
CA TYR A 592 -21.82 -24.32 -14.32
C TYR A 592 -20.33 -24.18 -14.65
N PHE A 593 -19.57 -23.65 -13.69
CA PHE A 593 -18.12 -23.56 -13.75
C PHE A 593 -17.50 -24.28 -12.56
N VAL A 594 -16.54 -25.15 -12.83
CA VAL A 594 -15.86 -25.98 -11.83
C VAL A 594 -14.39 -25.61 -11.77
N ARG A 595 -13.84 -25.51 -10.56
CA ARG A 595 -12.40 -25.45 -10.32
C ARG A 595 -12.00 -26.37 -9.18
N CYS A 596 -10.76 -26.83 -9.21
CA CYS A 596 -10.20 -27.67 -8.16
C CYS A 596 -8.89 -27.10 -7.62
N TYR A 597 -8.61 -27.35 -6.35
CA TYR A 597 -7.39 -26.95 -5.67
C TYR A 597 -6.51 -28.18 -5.41
N ASN A 598 -5.21 -28.08 -5.67
CA ASN A 598 -4.25 -29.18 -5.51
C ASN A 598 -3.38 -29.06 -4.24
N GLY A 599 -3.83 -28.29 -3.24
CA GLY A 599 -3.04 -27.96 -2.05
C GLY A 599 -2.04 -26.81 -2.24
N LYS A 600 -1.83 -26.36 -3.49
CA LYS A 600 -0.91 -25.27 -3.84
C LYS A 600 -1.54 -24.23 -4.75
N ASN A 601 -2.25 -24.66 -5.79
CA ASN A 601 -2.86 -23.79 -6.80
C ASN A 601 -4.27 -24.24 -7.15
N TRP A 602 -5.11 -23.31 -7.60
CA TRP A 602 -6.38 -23.61 -8.24
C TRP A 602 -6.20 -23.95 -9.72
N SER A 603 -7.04 -24.87 -10.25
CA SER A 603 -7.13 -25.08 -11.70
C SER A 603 -7.76 -23.88 -12.40
N ASN A 604 -7.68 -23.86 -13.73
CA ASN A 604 -8.61 -23.04 -14.51
C ASN A 604 -10.05 -23.47 -14.29
N PHE A 605 -11.00 -22.55 -14.49
CA PHE A 605 -12.41 -22.90 -14.54
C PHE A 605 -12.69 -23.78 -15.76
N THR A 606 -13.32 -24.92 -15.51
CA THR A 606 -13.78 -25.82 -16.56
C THR A 606 -15.30 -25.74 -16.63
N LYS A 607 -15.83 -25.62 -17.83
CA LYS A 607 -17.27 -25.57 -18.10
C LYS A 607 -17.89 -26.94 -17.83
N LEU A 608 -19.01 -26.99 -17.09
CA LEU A 608 -19.82 -28.17 -16.84
C LEU A 608 -21.25 -27.88 -17.28
N ILE A 609 -21.79 -28.76 -18.10
CA ILE A 609 -23.21 -28.75 -18.50
C ILE A 609 -23.90 -29.87 -17.77
N ILE A 610 -24.99 -29.57 -17.06
CA ILE A 610 -25.87 -30.53 -16.37
C ILE A 610 -27.19 -30.58 -17.12
N GLU A 611 -27.64 -31.78 -17.49
CA GLU A 611 -28.91 -32.07 -18.21
C GLU A 611 -29.93 -32.74 -17.32
#